data_eb6614e2d21d7fcd9b693416f05ba871
#
_entry.id   eb6614e2d21d7fcd9b693416f05ba871
#
_cell.length_a   1.000
_cell.length_b   1.000
_cell.length_c   1.000
_cell.angle_alpha   90.00
_cell.angle_beta   90.00
_cell.angle_gamma   90.00
#
_symmetry.space_group_name_H-M   'P 1'
#
loop_
_entity.id
_entity.type
_entity.pdbx_description
1 polymer ?
#
loop_
_entity_poly.entity_id
_entity_poly.type
_entity_poly.pdbx_seq_one_letter_code
_entity_poly.pdbx_strand_id
1 'polypeptide(L)'
;MKVLILSCNTGEGHNSCAAALEEECRNQNIPCDTEDALRFISPEVSRFISNWHVRIYRHAPGLFRVGYRAAEDHPAQFHEGSALYRYLTQGAEKLCGFIAGSGYDTVICTHTFAALMVSEVVKTHLPNLKTCFIATDYTCLLYTSPSPRD
;
A
#
# COMPACT_ATOMS: atom_id res chain seq x y z
N MET A 1 16.99 -13.46 3.95
CA MET A 1 15.84 -12.71 3.36
C MET A 1 14.67 -12.85 4.32
N LYS A 2 14.12 -11.73 4.78
CA LYS A 2 12.89 -11.65 5.56
C LYS A 2 11.95 -10.67 4.87
N VAL A 3 10.74 -11.12 4.54
CA VAL A 3 9.80 -10.38 3.69
C VAL A 3 8.70 -9.75 4.54
N LEU A 4 8.37 -8.50 4.24
CA LEU A 4 7.16 -7.84 4.71
C LEU A 4 6.22 -7.65 3.52
N ILE A 5 5.01 -8.19 3.61
CA ILE A 5 3.94 -7.93 2.64
C ILE A 5 3.07 -6.81 3.20
N LEU A 6 2.92 -5.73 2.45
CA LEU A 6 2.07 -4.60 2.81
C LEU A 6 0.86 -4.54 1.88
N SER A 7 -0.30 -4.72 2.46
CA SER A 7 -1.58 -4.52 1.82
C SER A 7 -2.31 -3.31 2.42
N CYS A 8 -3.49 -3.02 1.91
CA CYS A 8 -4.47 -2.18 2.58
C CYS A 8 -5.77 -2.99 2.67
N ASN A 9 -6.41 -2.97 3.82
CA ASN A 9 -7.65 -3.72 4.03
C ASN A 9 -8.85 -3.02 3.36
N THR A 10 -8.71 -2.74 2.06
CA THR A 10 -9.67 -1.99 1.25
C THR A 10 -10.34 -2.82 0.16
N GLY A 11 -10.04 -4.10 0.04
CA GLY A 11 -10.67 -4.98 -0.96
C GLY A 11 -10.12 -6.39 -0.97
N GLU A 12 -10.95 -7.31 -1.42
CA GLU A 12 -10.63 -8.75 -1.48
C GLU A 12 -9.45 -9.05 -2.43
N GLY A 13 -9.32 -8.31 -3.54
CA GLY A 13 -8.25 -8.53 -4.52
C GLY A 13 -6.86 -8.34 -3.92
N HIS A 14 -6.64 -7.24 -3.21
CA HIS A 14 -5.36 -6.95 -2.56
C HIS A 14 -5.05 -7.97 -1.46
N ASN A 15 -6.05 -8.32 -0.65
CA ASN A 15 -5.90 -9.26 0.44
C ASN A 15 -5.65 -10.69 -0.07
N SER A 16 -6.34 -11.10 -1.14
CA SER A 16 -6.11 -12.41 -1.76
C SER A 16 -4.71 -12.51 -2.37
N CYS A 17 -4.23 -11.45 -2.99
CA CYS A 17 -2.86 -11.39 -3.51
C CYS A 17 -1.84 -11.49 -2.35
N ALA A 18 -2.04 -10.74 -1.27
CA ALA A 18 -1.17 -10.80 -0.10
C ALA A 18 -1.15 -12.20 0.54
N ALA A 19 -2.31 -12.84 0.67
CA ALA A 19 -2.43 -14.20 1.20
C ALA A 19 -1.72 -15.25 0.32
N ALA A 20 -1.83 -15.13 -1.01
CA ALA A 20 -1.13 -16.01 -1.94
C ALA A 20 0.40 -15.86 -1.85
N LEU A 21 0.88 -14.63 -1.69
CA LEU A 21 2.31 -14.36 -1.48
C LEU A 21 2.81 -14.94 -0.15
N GLU A 22 2.03 -14.80 0.91
CA GLU A 22 2.36 -15.35 2.22
C GLU A 22 2.43 -16.88 2.17
N GLU A 23 1.48 -17.53 1.48
CA GLU A 23 1.49 -18.96 1.25
C GLU A 23 2.73 -19.41 0.48
N GLU A 24 3.11 -18.69 -0.58
CA GLU A 24 4.31 -19.00 -1.37
C GLU A 24 5.58 -18.80 -0.55
N CYS A 25 5.70 -17.73 0.23
CA CYS A 25 6.81 -17.55 1.17
C CYS A 25 6.92 -18.72 2.14
N ARG A 26 5.80 -19.20 2.67
CA ARG A 26 5.75 -20.36 3.58
C ARG A 26 6.22 -21.64 2.88
N ASN A 27 5.79 -21.88 1.65
CA ASN A 27 6.19 -23.05 0.85
C ASN A 27 7.70 -23.06 0.58
N GLN A 28 8.28 -21.87 0.44
CA GLN A 28 9.72 -21.72 0.21
C GLN A 28 10.53 -21.55 1.51
N ASN A 29 9.92 -21.68 2.69
CA ASN A 29 10.53 -21.45 3.99
C ASN A 29 11.18 -20.06 4.13
N ILE A 30 10.58 -19.04 3.53
CA ILE A 30 10.97 -17.64 3.64
C ILE A 30 10.20 -17.00 4.79
N PRO A 31 10.87 -16.48 5.85
CA PRO A 31 10.20 -15.71 6.88
C PRO A 31 9.45 -14.53 6.29
N CYS A 32 8.15 -14.45 6.54
CA CYS A 32 7.25 -13.46 5.97
C CYS A 32 6.17 -13.07 6.96
N ASP A 33 5.87 -11.78 7.01
CA ASP A 33 4.75 -11.23 7.77
C ASP A 33 3.89 -10.35 6.85
N THR A 34 2.58 -10.30 7.09
CA THR A 34 1.63 -9.47 6.34
C THR A 34 1.03 -8.41 7.24
N GLU A 35 1.07 -7.14 6.81
CA GLU A 35 0.56 -6.00 7.57
C GLU A 35 -0.30 -5.07 6.71
N ASP A 36 -1.23 -4.36 7.38
CA ASP A 36 -2.01 -3.28 6.78
C ASP A 36 -1.25 -1.95 6.86
N ALA A 37 -0.86 -1.41 5.70
CA ALA A 37 -0.11 -0.15 5.60
C ALA A 37 -0.83 1.03 6.27
N LEU A 38 -2.16 1.07 6.25
CA LEU A 38 -2.94 2.15 6.86
C LEU A 38 -2.81 2.20 8.39
N ARG A 39 -2.44 1.10 9.06
CA ARG A 39 -2.20 1.06 10.51
C ARG A 39 -1.01 1.95 10.93
N PHE A 40 -0.05 2.16 10.03
CA PHE A 40 1.09 3.05 10.29
C PHE A 40 0.68 4.52 10.25
N ILE A 41 -0.39 4.88 9.55
CA ILE A 41 -1.01 6.20 9.64
C ILE A 41 -1.71 6.32 11.00
N SER A 42 -2.78 5.58 11.21
CA SER A 42 -3.41 5.34 12.52
C SER A 42 -4.29 4.08 12.47
N PRO A 43 -4.44 3.35 13.60
CA PRO A 43 -5.36 2.21 13.69
C PRO A 43 -6.81 2.59 13.41
N GLU A 44 -7.21 3.82 13.74
CA GLU A 44 -8.55 4.36 13.50
C GLU A 44 -8.79 4.55 12.01
N VAL A 45 -7.81 5.08 11.27
CA VAL A 45 -7.86 5.26 9.81
C VAL A 45 -8.01 3.91 9.11
N SER A 46 -7.21 2.93 9.49
CA SER A 46 -7.32 1.56 8.96
C SER A 46 -8.74 1.01 9.15
N ARG A 47 -9.27 1.05 10.38
CA ARG A 47 -10.62 0.56 10.69
C ARG A 47 -11.72 1.34 9.96
N PHE A 48 -11.59 2.66 9.89
CA PHE A 48 -12.57 3.52 9.23
C PHE A 48 -12.62 3.21 7.72
N ILE A 49 -11.48 3.18 7.05
CA ILE A 49 -11.39 2.94 5.60
C ILE A 49 -11.90 1.52 5.28
N SER A 50 -11.50 0.49 6.03
CA SER A 50 -11.97 -0.88 5.84
C SER A 50 -13.50 -0.99 5.96
N ASN A 51 -14.08 -0.43 7.00
CA ASN A 51 -15.52 -0.47 7.23
C ASN A 51 -16.29 0.33 6.18
N TRP A 52 -15.76 1.49 5.78
CA TRP A 52 -16.40 2.40 4.82
C TRP A 52 -16.38 1.83 3.41
N HIS A 53 -15.25 1.25 3.00
CA HIS A 53 -15.09 0.63 1.70
C HIS A 53 -16.12 -0.50 1.48
N VAL A 54 -16.25 -1.42 2.43
CA VAL A 54 -17.23 -2.51 2.37
C VAL A 54 -18.67 -1.97 2.32
N ARG A 55 -18.95 -0.92 3.10
CA ARG A 55 -20.29 -0.33 3.19
C ARG A 55 -20.69 0.39 1.90
N ILE A 56 -19.80 1.19 1.31
CA ILE A 56 -20.04 1.88 0.05
C ILE A 56 -20.19 0.88 -1.09
N TYR A 57 -19.31 -0.10 -1.17
CA TYR A 57 -19.38 -1.11 -2.22
C TYR A 57 -20.72 -1.88 -2.20
N ARG A 58 -21.21 -2.22 -1.01
CA ARG A 58 -22.48 -2.96 -0.85
C ARG A 58 -23.73 -2.09 -1.06
N HIS A 59 -23.73 -0.85 -0.60
CA HIS A 59 -24.95 -0.05 -0.50
C HIS A 59 -25.00 1.13 -1.46
N ALA A 60 -23.86 1.56 -2.01
CA ALA A 60 -23.76 2.70 -2.90
C ALA A 60 -22.70 2.51 -4.01
N PRO A 61 -22.80 1.46 -4.86
CA PRO A 61 -21.79 1.17 -5.89
C PRO A 61 -21.61 2.31 -6.91
N GLY A 62 -22.64 3.14 -7.11
CA GLY A 62 -22.57 4.36 -7.93
C GLY A 62 -21.63 5.41 -7.34
N LEU A 63 -21.63 5.58 -6.02
CA LEU A 63 -20.76 6.52 -5.33
C LEU A 63 -19.28 6.05 -5.38
N PHE A 64 -19.07 4.74 -5.25
CA PHE A 64 -17.76 4.14 -5.44
C PHE A 64 -17.18 4.44 -6.83
N ARG A 65 -18.00 4.25 -7.87
CA ARG A 65 -17.62 4.54 -9.26
C ARG A 65 -17.29 6.03 -9.49
N VAL A 66 -18.05 6.93 -8.89
CA VAL A 66 -17.79 8.37 -8.98
C VAL A 66 -16.50 8.74 -8.27
N GLY A 67 -16.26 8.22 -7.07
CA GLY A 67 -15.01 8.45 -6.34
C GLY A 67 -13.79 7.91 -7.08
N TYR A 68 -13.92 6.72 -7.68
CA TYR A 68 -12.87 6.10 -8.48
C TYR A 68 -12.53 6.93 -9.73
N ARG A 69 -13.54 7.36 -10.49
CA ARG A 69 -13.36 8.25 -11.65
C ARG A 69 -12.74 9.60 -11.27
N ALA A 70 -13.19 10.20 -10.18
CA ALA A 70 -12.61 11.44 -9.69
C ALA A 70 -11.12 11.29 -9.34
N ALA A 71 -10.70 10.14 -8.82
CA ALA A 71 -9.30 9.83 -8.57
C ALA A 71 -8.51 9.61 -9.87
N GLU A 72 -9.11 8.97 -10.88
CA GLU A 72 -8.52 8.79 -12.22
C GLU A 72 -8.36 10.13 -12.97
N ASP A 73 -9.37 11.01 -12.88
CA ASP A 73 -9.37 12.31 -13.54
C ASP A 73 -8.39 13.31 -12.92
N HIS A 74 -7.93 13.05 -11.69
CA HIS A 74 -7.01 13.92 -10.94
C HIS A 74 -5.77 13.21 -10.43
N PRO A 75 -4.93 12.62 -11.30
CA PRO A 75 -3.73 11.90 -10.89
C PRO A 75 -2.72 12.78 -10.13
N ALA A 76 -2.77 14.09 -10.34
CA ALA A 76 -1.93 15.05 -9.62
C ALA A 76 -2.11 15.02 -8.09
N GLN A 77 -3.20 14.46 -7.58
CA GLN A 77 -3.41 14.29 -6.13
C GLN A 77 -2.50 13.25 -5.49
N PHE A 78 -1.93 12.34 -6.29
CA PHE A 78 -0.98 11.32 -5.82
C PHE A 78 0.48 11.73 -6.03
N HIS A 79 0.74 12.90 -6.64
CA HIS A 79 2.10 13.41 -6.82
C HIS A 79 2.69 13.93 -5.49
N GLU A 80 4.01 13.85 -5.39
CA GLU A 80 4.76 14.39 -4.27
C GLU A 80 4.38 15.83 -3.97
N GLY A 81 4.19 16.12 -2.68
CA GLY A 81 3.81 17.46 -2.21
C GLY A 81 2.31 17.74 -2.19
N SER A 82 1.46 16.91 -2.77
CA SER A 82 0.00 17.04 -2.63
C SER A 82 -0.45 16.78 -1.18
N ALA A 83 -1.61 17.30 -0.80
CA ALA A 83 -2.17 17.06 0.53
C ALA A 83 -2.47 15.58 0.77
N LEU A 84 -2.97 14.88 -0.26
CA LEU A 84 -3.26 13.45 -0.19
C LEU A 84 -1.98 12.62 -0.06
N TYR A 85 -0.95 12.92 -0.86
CA TYR A 85 0.35 12.26 -0.75
C TYR A 85 0.92 12.39 0.66
N ARG A 86 0.97 13.63 1.19
CA ARG A 86 1.46 13.87 2.56
C ARG A 86 0.66 13.14 3.62
N TYR A 87 -0.66 13.05 3.44
CA TYR A 87 -1.51 12.28 4.36
C TYR A 87 -1.20 10.78 4.30
N LEU A 88 -1.07 10.21 3.10
CA LEU A 88 -0.80 8.78 2.92
C LEU A 88 0.62 8.39 3.37
N THR A 89 1.57 9.31 3.26
CA THR A 89 2.99 9.05 3.63
C THR A 89 3.33 9.44 5.06
N GLN A 90 2.42 10.06 5.81
CA GLN A 90 2.69 10.45 7.22
C GLN A 90 3.04 9.26 8.14
N GLY A 91 2.69 8.02 7.73
CA GLY A 91 3.07 6.79 8.42
C GLY A 91 4.47 6.27 8.11
N ALA A 92 5.18 6.90 7.16
CA ALA A 92 6.46 6.38 6.64
C ALA A 92 7.53 6.24 7.73
N GLU A 93 7.63 7.18 8.66
CA GLU A 93 8.60 7.11 9.77
C GLU A 93 8.33 5.91 10.70
N LYS A 94 7.06 5.68 11.05
CA LYS A 94 6.66 4.53 11.87
C LYS A 94 6.91 3.21 11.13
N LEU A 95 6.59 3.18 9.83
CA LEU A 95 6.86 2.02 8.98
C LEU A 95 8.36 1.75 8.87
N CYS A 96 9.18 2.78 8.71
CA CYS A 96 10.63 2.67 8.70
C CYS A 96 11.16 2.04 9.99
N GLY A 97 10.72 2.53 11.15
CA GLY A 97 11.08 1.99 12.46
C GLY A 97 10.66 0.51 12.61
N PHE A 98 9.49 0.15 12.10
CA PHE A 98 9.00 -1.23 12.11
C PHE A 98 9.85 -2.14 11.20
N ILE A 99 10.16 -1.71 9.97
CA ILE A 99 10.99 -2.48 9.03
C ILE A 99 12.38 -2.71 9.63
N ALA A 100 13.03 -1.65 10.10
CA ALA A 100 14.38 -1.72 10.67
C ALA A 100 14.43 -2.56 11.96
N GLY A 101 13.48 -2.33 12.86
CA GLY A 101 13.42 -3.04 14.16
C GLY A 101 13.07 -4.53 14.04
N SER A 102 12.37 -4.91 12.97
CA SER A 102 11.98 -6.32 12.72
C SER A 102 12.93 -7.05 11.78
N GLY A 103 13.91 -6.37 11.19
CA GLY A 103 14.92 -6.96 10.31
C GLY A 103 14.40 -7.39 8.94
N TYR A 104 13.37 -6.75 8.41
CA TYR A 104 12.95 -6.96 7.03
C TYR A 104 13.96 -6.36 6.06
N ASP A 105 14.30 -7.12 5.03
CA ASP A 105 15.19 -6.69 3.95
C ASP A 105 14.46 -6.53 2.60
N THR A 106 13.21 -6.99 2.55
CA THR A 106 12.38 -6.98 1.34
C THR A 106 10.94 -6.61 1.71
N VAL A 107 10.34 -5.70 0.96
CA VAL A 107 8.94 -5.29 1.12
C VAL A 107 8.19 -5.49 -0.20
N ILE A 108 7.06 -6.20 -0.14
CA ILE A 108 6.16 -6.40 -1.29
C ILE A 108 4.85 -5.68 -1.00
N CYS A 109 4.46 -4.76 -1.88
CA CYS A 109 3.21 -4.01 -1.76
C CYS A 109 2.18 -4.57 -2.73
N THR A 110 0.96 -4.84 -2.25
CA THR A 110 -0.18 -5.26 -3.08
C THR A 110 -1.21 -4.16 -3.29
N HIS A 111 -0.97 -2.97 -2.71
CA HIS A 111 -1.86 -1.81 -2.83
C HIS A 111 -1.06 -0.54 -3.07
N THR A 112 -1.62 0.36 -3.88
CA THR A 112 -1.02 1.65 -4.24
C THR A 112 -0.62 2.50 -3.04
N PHE A 113 -1.48 2.60 -2.01
CA PHE A 113 -1.17 3.41 -0.82
C PHE A 113 0.01 2.84 -0.03
N ALA A 114 0.12 1.51 0.05
CA ALA A 114 1.29 0.85 0.62
C ALA A 114 2.55 1.18 -0.18
N ALA A 115 2.46 1.13 -1.51
CA ALA A 115 3.59 1.44 -2.39
C ALA A 115 4.06 2.89 -2.25
N LEU A 116 3.14 3.87 -2.16
CA LEU A 116 3.47 5.28 -1.92
C LEU A 116 4.21 5.47 -0.60
N MET A 117 3.73 4.85 0.48
CA MET A 117 4.36 4.94 1.80
C MET A 117 5.76 4.31 1.80
N VAL A 118 5.91 3.14 1.16
CA VAL A 118 7.22 2.47 1.04
C VAL A 118 8.18 3.26 0.15
N SER A 119 7.70 3.90 -0.92
CA SER A 119 8.51 4.78 -1.75
C SER A 119 9.10 5.94 -0.93
N GLU A 120 8.30 6.53 -0.03
CA GLU A 120 8.78 7.56 0.89
C GLU A 120 9.83 7.02 1.87
N VAL A 121 9.63 5.82 2.42
CA VAL A 121 10.62 5.16 3.30
C VAL A 121 11.94 4.92 2.57
N VAL A 122 11.90 4.41 1.34
CA VAL A 122 13.11 4.17 0.53
C VAL A 122 13.84 5.47 0.24
N LYS A 123 13.09 6.49 -0.15
CA LYS A 123 13.65 7.79 -0.54
C LYS A 123 14.33 8.53 0.62
N THR A 124 13.75 8.44 1.82
CA THR A 124 14.17 9.28 2.95
C THR A 124 14.98 8.54 4.01
N HIS A 125 14.82 7.23 4.16
CA HIS A 125 15.35 6.48 5.30
C HIS A 125 16.13 5.21 4.93
N LEU A 126 15.61 4.38 4.02
CA LEU A 126 16.14 3.04 3.72
C LEU A 126 16.41 2.85 2.21
N PRO A 127 17.42 3.53 1.63
CA PRO A 127 17.64 3.53 0.17
C PRO A 127 18.03 2.14 -0.40
N ASN A 128 18.48 1.21 0.43
CA ASN A 128 18.87 -0.13 0.03
C ASN A 128 17.79 -1.19 0.27
N LEU A 129 16.60 -0.79 0.75
CA LEU A 129 15.48 -1.70 0.95
C LEU A 129 15.02 -2.26 -0.41
N LYS A 130 14.94 -3.59 -0.51
CA LYS A 130 14.37 -4.22 -1.71
C LYS A 130 12.87 -4.07 -1.71
N THR A 131 12.32 -3.55 -2.79
CA THR A 131 10.87 -3.32 -2.90
C THR A 131 10.29 -3.89 -4.17
N CYS A 132 9.05 -4.37 -4.09
CA CYS A 132 8.27 -4.83 -5.22
C CYS A 132 6.83 -4.31 -5.05
N PHE A 133 6.23 -3.86 -6.15
CA PHE A 133 4.81 -3.54 -6.19
C PHE A 133 4.10 -4.47 -7.17
N ILE A 134 3.04 -5.12 -6.69
CA ILE A 134 2.16 -5.96 -7.51
C ILE A 134 0.86 -5.18 -7.71
N ALA A 135 0.66 -4.71 -8.94
CA ALA A 135 -0.57 -4.02 -9.32
C ALA A 135 -1.72 -5.02 -9.38
N THR A 136 -2.67 -4.88 -8.50
CA THR A 136 -3.87 -5.73 -8.39
C THR A 136 -5.12 -5.05 -8.94
N ASP A 137 -5.05 -3.74 -9.23
CA ASP A 137 -6.09 -2.96 -9.86
C ASP A 137 -5.86 -2.86 -11.36
N TYR A 138 -6.91 -3.03 -12.15
CA TYR A 138 -6.85 -2.88 -13.61
C TYR A 138 -6.88 -1.41 -14.06
N THR A 139 -7.25 -0.50 -13.18
CA THR A 139 -7.22 0.93 -13.41
C THR A 139 -6.02 1.52 -12.70
N CYS A 140 -5.09 2.05 -13.45
CA CYS A 140 -3.82 2.46 -12.92
C CYS A 140 -3.81 3.95 -12.57
N LEU A 141 -4.00 4.26 -11.30
CA LEU A 141 -3.78 5.59 -10.75
C LEU A 141 -2.29 6.00 -10.77
N LEU A 142 -1.38 5.08 -11.12
CA LEU A 142 0.07 5.25 -11.03
C LEU A 142 0.81 5.22 -12.37
N TYR A 143 0.14 5.08 -13.52
CA TYR A 143 0.82 5.11 -14.83
C TYR A 143 1.49 6.44 -15.15
N THR A 144 1.25 7.47 -14.34
CA THR A 144 1.88 8.78 -14.48
C THR A 144 3.00 9.03 -13.47
N SER A 145 3.30 8.08 -12.59
CA SER A 145 4.44 8.18 -11.68
C SER A 145 5.66 7.63 -12.38
N PRO A 146 6.74 8.40 -12.58
CA PRO A 146 7.97 7.86 -13.12
C PRO A 146 8.44 6.71 -12.24
N SER A 147 8.87 5.62 -12.87
CA SER A 147 9.51 4.52 -12.18
C SER A 147 10.72 5.05 -11.41
N PRO A 148 10.99 4.63 -10.17
CA PRO A 148 12.19 5.03 -9.46
C PRO A 148 13.51 4.62 -10.14
N ARG A 149 13.46 3.99 -11.30
CA ARG A 149 14.60 3.47 -12.07
C ARG A 149 14.73 4.04 -13.49
N ASP A 150 13.89 5.03 -13.87
CA ASP A 150 14.00 5.71 -15.16
C ASP A 150 14.77 7.03 -15.02
#